data_0f69c2f4a264bd77de239c2b69677d28
#
_entry.id   0f69c2f4a264bd77de239c2b69677d28
#
_cell.length_a   1.000
_cell.length_b   1.000
_cell.length_c   1.000
_cell.angle_alpha   90.00
_cell.angle_beta   90.00
_cell.angle_gamma   90.00
#
_symmetry.space_group_name_H-M   'P 1'
#
loop_
_entity.id
_entity.type
_entity.pdbx_description
1 polymer ?
#
loop_
_entity_poly.entity_id
_entity_poly.type
_entity_poly.pdbx_seq_one_letter_code
_entity_poly.pdbx_strand_id
1 'polypeptide(L)'
;DIKTLTFILEELGASINQIKVKKSDLSAPISINVANISSTTAGYENVSKMRASFLVIGALLAREGYARVSMPGGCAIGTRPVDIHLNGLKTLGADIKVEKGFVIAEAKKGLTGNRIQLEKPSVGATQNLIMASTLAKGETKISNASIEPEVLDLIDCLKKMGANIEIDKKNILIDGQETLHGASHSVMFDRIEAATFAIAACITRGNLILQGCDPSILELPLYQLRNIGFQ
;
A
#
# COMPACT_ATOMS: atom_id res chain seq x y z
N ASP A 1 12.95 -4.21 2.37
CA ASP A 1 11.74 -4.04 1.56
C ASP A 1 11.82 -2.81 0.64
N ILE A 2 12.19 -1.61 1.12
CA ILE A 2 12.26 -0.40 0.29
C ILE A 2 13.14 -0.60 -0.96
N LYS A 3 14.35 -1.16 -0.81
CA LYS A 3 15.23 -1.46 -1.97
C LYS A 3 14.56 -2.39 -2.98
N THR A 4 13.85 -3.42 -2.52
CA THR A 4 13.15 -4.35 -3.41
C THR A 4 12.04 -3.63 -4.19
N LEU A 5 11.26 -2.78 -3.51
CA LEU A 5 10.23 -1.99 -4.17
C LEU A 5 10.83 -0.99 -5.18
N THR A 6 11.95 -0.34 -4.83
CA THR A 6 12.67 0.56 -5.72
C THR A 6 13.04 -0.16 -7.04
N PHE A 7 13.63 -1.35 -6.97
CA PHE A 7 13.96 -2.13 -8.17
C PHE A 7 12.73 -2.45 -9.01
N ILE A 8 11.62 -2.87 -8.39
CA ILE A 8 10.38 -3.16 -9.13
C ILE A 8 9.87 -1.90 -9.84
N LEU A 9 9.85 -0.76 -9.16
CA LEU A 9 9.37 0.49 -9.74
C LEU A 9 10.29 0.96 -10.89
N GLU A 10 11.61 0.79 -10.77
CA GLU A 10 12.57 1.09 -11.84
C GLU A 10 12.36 0.18 -13.06
N GLU A 11 12.13 -1.14 -12.86
CA GLU A 11 11.78 -2.07 -13.93
C GLU A 11 10.47 -1.68 -14.65
N LEU A 12 9.53 -1.05 -13.93
CA LEU A 12 8.28 -0.54 -14.48
C LEU A 12 8.43 0.83 -15.18
N GLY A 13 9.59 1.48 -15.06
CA GLY A 13 9.89 2.75 -15.72
C GLY A 13 10.01 3.96 -14.81
N ALA A 14 10.02 3.76 -13.48
CA ALA A 14 10.23 4.85 -12.55
C ALA A 14 11.69 5.32 -12.55
N SER A 15 11.91 6.62 -12.44
CA SER A 15 13.19 7.21 -12.08
C SER A 15 13.18 7.59 -10.60
N ILE A 16 14.08 6.99 -9.82
CA ILE A 16 14.13 7.16 -8.37
C ILE A 16 15.46 7.79 -7.96
N ASN A 17 15.40 8.92 -7.27
CA ASN A 17 16.56 9.66 -6.82
C ASN A 17 16.49 9.92 -5.32
N GLN A 18 17.59 9.70 -4.61
CA GLN A 18 17.73 10.16 -3.23
C GLN A 18 17.97 11.67 -3.23
N ILE A 19 17.16 12.39 -2.45
CA ILE A 19 17.38 13.81 -2.24
C ILE A 19 18.45 13.97 -1.16
N LYS A 20 19.55 14.67 -1.51
CA LYS A 20 20.63 14.96 -0.55
C LYS A 20 20.09 15.89 0.54
N VAL A 21 20.14 15.44 1.78
CA VAL A 21 19.81 16.22 2.98
C VAL A 21 21.06 16.42 3.83
N LYS A 22 21.03 17.38 4.75
CA LYS A 22 22.12 17.56 5.72
C LYS A 22 22.25 16.33 6.60
N LYS A 23 23.48 16.00 6.98
CA LYS A 23 23.82 14.80 7.78
C LYS A 23 23.08 14.71 9.13
N SER A 24 22.51 15.83 9.59
CA SER A 24 21.69 15.95 10.81
C SER A 24 20.23 15.55 10.63
N ASP A 25 19.76 15.42 9.39
CA ASP A 25 18.36 15.07 9.13
C ASP A 25 18.19 13.55 9.18
N LEU A 26 17.33 13.09 10.06
CA LEU A 26 16.98 11.67 10.19
C LEU A 26 16.15 11.16 9.02
N SER A 27 15.60 12.05 8.19
CA SER A 27 14.83 11.70 7.01
C SER A 27 15.75 11.47 5.81
N ALA A 28 15.44 10.46 5.02
CA ALA A 28 16.08 10.18 3.73
C ALA A 28 15.04 10.32 2.61
N PRO A 29 14.70 11.57 2.20
CA PRO A 29 13.66 11.78 1.21
C PRO A 29 14.09 11.22 -0.14
N ILE A 30 13.14 10.59 -0.84
CA ILE A 30 13.32 10.09 -2.19
C ILE A 30 12.37 10.84 -3.15
N SER A 31 12.84 11.08 -4.35
CA SER A 31 12.02 11.57 -5.44
C SER A 31 11.73 10.42 -6.39
N ILE A 32 10.46 10.17 -6.65
CA ILE A 32 10.00 9.14 -7.58
C ILE A 32 9.29 9.84 -8.73
N ASN A 33 9.79 9.68 -9.93
CA ASN A 33 9.16 10.19 -11.15
C ASN A 33 8.79 9.03 -12.05
N VAL A 34 7.52 8.96 -12.45
CA VAL A 34 6.97 7.93 -13.34
C VAL A 34 6.22 8.64 -14.47
N ALA A 35 6.97 9.36 -15.32
CA ALA A 35 6.38 10.04 -16.48
C ALA A 35 5.79 9.04 -17.47
N ASN A 36 6.52 7.95 -17.74
CA ASN A 36 6.12 6.88 -18.65
C ASN A 36 6.30 5.52 -17.98
N ILE A 37 5.33 4.64 -18.16
CA ILE A 37 5.46 3.23 -17.78
C ILE A 37 6.14 2.52 -18.96
N SER A 38 7.31 1.93 -18.73
CA SER A 38 8.06 1.18 -19.74
C SER A 38 7.70 -0.30 -19.77
N SER A 39 7.16 -0.82 -18.67
CA SER A 39 6.72 -2.20 -18.53
C SER A 39 5.50 -2.29 -17.59
N THR A 40 4.56 -3.15 -17.92
CA THR A 40 3.41 -3.49 -17.06
C THR A 40 3.57 -4.88 -16.43
N THR A 41 4.79 -5.44 -16.46
CA THR A 41 5.10 -6.77 -15.92
C THR A 41 6.04 -6.65 -14.72
N ALA A 42 5.59 -7.14 -13.55
CA ALA A 42 6.43 -7.32 -12.37
C ALA A 42 6.78 -8.81 -12.20
N GLY A 43 8.06 -9.13 -12.34
CA GLY A 43 8.58 -10.49 -12.42
C GLY A 43 8.70 -11.21 -11.07
N TYR A 44 8.84 -12.54 -11.12
CA TYR A 44 8.91 -13.41 -9.94
C TYR A 44 10.08 -13.08 -9.01
N GLU A 45 11.26 -12.80 -9.56
CA GLU A 45 12.49 -12.62 -8.76
C GLU A 45 12.37 -11.55 -7.67
N ASN A 46 11.65 -10.46 -7.96
CA ASN A 46 11.49 -9.34 -7.04
C ASN A 46 10.16 -9.43 -6.27
N VAL A 47 9.06 -9.83 -6.95
CA VAL A 47 7.74 -9.96 -6.32
C VAL A 47 7.71 -11.05 -5.26
N SER A 48 8.44 -12.16 -5.48
CA SER A 48 8.51 -13.26 -4.50
C SER A 48 9.21 -12.89 -3.20
N LYS A 49 10.08 -11.90 -3.21
CA LYS A 49 10.85 -11.46 -2.02
C LYS A 49 10.02 -10.61 -1.05
N MET A 50 8.99 -9.94 -1.52
CA MET A 50 8.22 -9.00 -0.74
C MET A 50 6.74 -9.01 -1.16
N ARG A 51 5.85 -9.36 -0.23
CA ARG A 51 4.42 -9.43 -0.52
C ARG A 51 3.82 -8.09 -0.99
N ALA A 52 4.28 -6.96 -0.42
CA ALA A 52 3.80 -5.63 -0.80
C ALA A 52 4.04 -5.30 -2.28
N SER A 53 4.95 -6.01 -2.97
CA SER A 53 5.15 -5.89 -4.41
C SER A 53 3.88 -6.14 -5.23
N PHE A 54 2.93 -6.91 -4.68
CA PHE A 54 1.66 -7.17 -5.34
C PHE A 54 0.75 -5.93 -5.42
N LEU A 55 1.02 -4.89 -4.64
CA LEU A 55 0.25 -3.64 -4.66
C LEU A 55 0.37 -2.89 -6.00
N VAL A 56 1.42 -3.12 -6.77
CA VAL A 56 1.59 -2.48 -8.07
C VAL A 56 0.50 -2.84 -9.08
N ILE A 57 -0.22 -3.99 -8.88
CA ILE A 57 -1.23 -4.46 -9.84
C ILE A 57 -2.40 -3.47 -9.98
N GLY A 58 -2.89 -2.90 -8.87
CA GLY A 58 -4.00 -1.94 -8.90
C GLY A 58 -3.61 -0.63 -9.59
N ALA A 59 -2.43 -0.11 -9.25
CA ALA A 59 -1.92 1.13 -9.85
C ALA A 59 -1.64 0.98 -11.35
N LEU A 60 -0.99 -0.11 -11.78
CA LEU A 60 -0.75 -0.40 -13.20
C LEU A 60 -2.05 -0.58 -13.97
N LEU A 61 -2.98 -1.35 -13.43
CA LEU A 61 -4.27 -1.61 -14.09
C LEU A 61 -5.08 -0.34 -14.26
N ALA A 62 -5.11 0.52 -13.24
CA ALA A 62 -5.82 1.79 -13.30
C ALA A 62 -5.21 2.76 -14.32
N ARG A 63 -3.88 2.78 -14.43
CA ARG A 63 -3.15 3.72 -15.27
C ARG A 63 -3.00 3.24 -16.71
N GLU A 64 -2.68 1.96 -16.91
CA GLU A 64 -2.32 1.40 -18.23
C GLU A 64 -3.40 0.45 -18.79
N GLY A 65 -4.44 0.13 -18.01
CA GLY A 65 -5.48 -0.82 -18.38
C GLY A 65 -4.98 -2.28 -18.48
N TYR A 66 -3.72 -2.54 -18.10
CA TYR A 66 -3.11 -3.86 -18.12
C TYR A 66 -2.05 -4.00 -17.03
N ALA A 67 -2.02 -5.15 -16.38
CA ALA A 67 -0.97 -5.51 -15.44
C ALA A 67 -0.71 -7.01 -15.47
N ARG A 68 0.57 -7.41 -15.46
CA ARG A 68 1.02 -8.79 -15.31
C ARG A 68 1.97 -8.88 -14.13
N VAL A 69 1.49 -9.40 -13.01
CA VAL A 69 2.25 -9.40 -11.75
C VAL A 69 2.39 -10.84 -11.27
N SER A 70 3.61 -11.25 -10.93
CA SER A 70 3.82 -12.58 -10.35
C SER A 70 3.01 -12.74 -9.05
N MET A 71 2.55 -13.95 -8.78
CA MET A 71 2.01 -14.28 -7.46
C MET A 71 3.05 -13.93 -6.40
N PRO A 72 2.65 -13.25 -5.32
CA PRO A 72 3.59 -12.89 -4.26
C PRO A 72 4.11 -14.15 -3.60
N GLY A 73 5.38 -14.14 -3.22
CA GLY A 73 6.01 -15.21 -2.46
C GLY A 73 5.32 -15.44 -1.12
N GLY A 74 5.57 -16.62 -0.55
CA GLY A 74 5.07 -16.95 0.77
C GLY A 74 5.62 -16.02 1.84
N CYS A 75 4.77 -15.64 2.77
CA CYS A 75 5.21 -15.04 4.03
C CYS A 75 5.38 -16.17 5.05
N ALA A 76 6.45 -16.18 5.82
CA ALA A 76 6.70 -17.17 6.88
C ALA A 76 5.57 -17.25 7.93
N ILE A 77 4.70 -16.23 7.98
CA ILE A 77 3.54 -16.14 8.89
C ILE A 77 2.38 -17.07 8.45
N GLY A 78 2.33 -17.47 7.16
CA GLY A 78 1.28 -18.37 6.64
C GLY A 78 0.76 -17.99 5.25
N THR A 79 -0.24 -18.76 4.78
CA THR A 79 -0.90 -18.49 3.50
C THR A 79 -1.70 -17.20 3.59
N ARG A 80 -1.39 -16.25 2.71
CA ARG A 80 -2.13 -15.00 2.56
C ARG A 80 -2.63 -14.88 1.13
N PRO A 81 -3.77 -15.48 0.80
CA PRO A 81 -4.30 -15.47 -0.55
C PRO A 81 -4.57 -14.02 -1.01
N VAL A 82 -4.50 -13.79 -2.32
CA VAL A 82 -4.74 -12.48 -2.94
C VAL A 82 -6.16 -12.36 -3.52
N ASP A 83 -7.01 -13.33 -3.22
CA ASP A 83 -8.40 -13.44 -3.70
C ASP A 83 -9.21 -12.16 -3.45
N ILE A 84 -9.10 -11.56 -2.25
CA ILE A 84 -9.79 -10.31 -1.92
C ILE A 84 -9.37 -9.17 -2.86
N HIS A 85 -8.07 -9.08 -3.17
CA HIS A 85 -7.57 -8.10 -4.15
C HIS A 85 -8.20 -8.35 -5.53
N LEU A 86 -8.14 -9.61 -6.00
CA LEU A 86 -8.60 -9.97 -7.33
C LEU A 86 -10.11 -9.79 -7.48
N ASN A 87 -10.89 -10.20 -6.47
CA ASN A 87 -12.34 -10.03 -6.47
C ASN A 87 -12.75 -8.56 -6.52
N GLY A 88 -12.06 -7.70 -5.75
CA GLY A 88 -12.30 -6.28 -5.79
C GLY A 88 -11.96 -5.65 -7.15
N LEU A 89 -10.82 -6.02 -7.76
CA LEU A 89 -10.45 -5.55 -9.09
C LEU A 89 -11.42 -6.04 -10.18
N LYS A 90 -11.92 -7.29 -10.08
CA LYS A 90 -12.99 -7.80 -10.96
C LYS A 90 -14.27 -6.98 -10.82
N THR A 91 -14.64 -6.60 -9.59
CA THR A 91 -15.80 -5.75 -9.34
C THR A 91 -15.68 -4.38 -10.01
N LEU A 92 -14.44 -3.85 -10.12
CA LEU A 92 -14.13 -2.63 -10.88
C LEU A 92 -14.09 -2.84 -12.40
N GLY A 93 -14.38 -4.06 -12.90
CA GLY A 93 -14.48 -4.37 -14.32
C GLY A 93 -13.21 -4.96 -14.94
N ALA A 94 -12.25 -5.39 -14.15
CA ALA A 94 -11.08 -6.07 -14.67
C ALA A 94 -11.36 -7.53 -15.07
N ASP A 95 -10.89 -7.96 -16.24
CA ASP A 95 -10.73 -9.37 -16.57
C ASP A 95 -9.43 -9.89 -15.96
N ILE A 96 -9.52 -10.95 -15.15
CA ILE A 96 -8.37 -11.45 -14.39
C ILE A 96 -8.20 -12.95 -14.62
N LYS A 97 -6.99 -13.33 -15.03
CA LYS A 97 -6.55 -14.72 -15.20
C LYS A 97 -5.31 -14.99 -14.35
N VAL A 98 -5.18 -16.23 -13.93
CA VAL A 98 -3.96 -16.70 -13.24
C VAL A 98 -3.33 -17.78 -14.13
N GLU A 99 -2.17 -17.47 -14.68
CA GLU A 99 -1.47 -18.34 -15.62
C GLU A 99 0.02 -18.38 -15.29
N LYS A 100 0.58 -19.58 -15.21
CA LYS A 100 2.03 -19.84 -15.00
C LYS A 100 2.62 -19.03 -13.83
N GLY A 101 1.87 -18.92 -12.72
CA GLY A 101 2.31 -18.20 -11.52
C GLY A 101 2.19 -16.67 -11.60
N PHE A 102 1.53 -16.15 -12.63
CA PHE A 102 1.23 -14.71 -12.79
C PHE A 102 -0.26 -14.46 -12.69
N VAL A 103 -0.60 -13.34 -12.07
CA VAL A 103 -1.89 -12.69 -12.23
C VAL A 103 -1.80 -11.76 -13.42
N ILE A 104 -2.67 -11.96 -14.40
CA ILE A 104 -2.83 -11.11 -15.58
C ILE A 104 -4.18 -10.42 -15.42
N ALA A 105 -4.17 -9.10 -15.33
CA ALA A 105 -5.36 -8.28 -15.18
C ALA A 105 -5.46 -7.30 -16.35
N GLU A 106 -6.64 -7.21 -16.96
CA GLU A 106 -6.92 -6.37 -18.12
C GLU A 106 -8.20 -5.57 -17.92
N ALA A 107 -8.17 -4.28 -18.22
CA ALA A 107 -9.31 -3.38 -18.20
C ALA A 107 -9.30 -2.52 -19.49
N LYS A 108 -9.61 -3.13 -20.63
CA LYS A 108 -9.53 -2.49 -21.98
C LYS A 108 -10.27 -1.16 -22.12
N LYS A 109 -11.33 -0.96 -21.33
CA LYS A 109 -12.13 0.28 -21.32
C LYS A 109 -11.84 1.17 -20.13
N GLY A 110 -10.78 0.86 -19.38
CA GLY A 110 -10.50 1.41 -18.05
C GLY A 110 -11.36 0.78 -16.96
N LEU A 111 -11.00 1.03 -15.70
CA LEU A 111 -11.78 0.60 -14.55
C LEU A 111 -13.03 1.47 -14.41
N THR A 112 -14.07 0.90 -13.83
CA THR A 112 -15.36 1.58 -13.55
C THR A 112 -15.69 1.44 -12.07
N GLY A 113 -16.03 2.56 -11.45
CA GLY A 113 -16.43 2.61 -10.05
C GLY A 113 -17.62 1.70 -9.76
N ASN A 114 -17.62 1.08 -8.59
CA ASN A 114 -18.64 0.13 -8.18
C ASN A 114 -18.67 -0.01 -6.64
N ARG A 115 -19.65 -0.75 -6.13
CA ARG A 115 -19.73 -1.11 -4.71
C ARG A 115 -18.97 -2.39 -4.46
N ILE A 116 -17.95 -2.32 -3.62
CA ILE A 116 -17.07 -3.43 -3.23
C ILE A 116 -17.33 -3.73 -1.75
N GLN A 117 -17.80 -4.94 -1.45
CA GLN A 117 -17.95 -5.44 -0.09
C GLN A 117 -16.81 -6.40 0.21
N LEU A 118 -15.90 -6.03 1.13
CA LEU A 118 -14.85 -6.94 1.58
C LEU A 118 -15.42 -7.96 2.56
N GLU A 119 -15.20 -9.25 2.32
CA GLU A 119 -15.65 -10.34 3.20
C GLU A 119 -15.03 -10.22 4.59
N LYS A 120 -13.78 -9.80 4.64
CA LYS A 120 -13.03 -9.48 5.86
C LYS A 120 -12.13 -8.26 5.63
N PRO A 121 -11.83 -7.47 6.67
CA PRO A 121 -10.86 -6.39 6.55
C PRO A 121 -9.51 -6.92 6.07
N SER A 122 -8.90 -6.24 5.12
CA SER A 122 -7.58 -6.57 4.57
C SER A 122 -6.86 -5.29 4.20
N VAL A 123 -5.78 -4.98 4.91
CA VAL A 123 -4.97 -3.78 4.68
C VAL A 123 -4.50 -3.71 3.22
N GLY A 124 -3.81 -4.75 2.76
CA GLY A 124 -3.27 -4.78 1.40
C GLY A 124 -4.34 -4.72 0.31
N ALA A 125 -5.47 -5.44 0.47
CA ALA A 125 -6.56 -5.35 -0.49
C ALA A 125 -7.20 -3.97 -0.48
N THR A 126 -7.44 -3.37 0.69
CA THR A 126 -7.96 -2.01 0.80
C THR A 126 -7.05 -1.01 0.10
N GLN A 127 -5.74 -1.03 0.38
CA GLN A 127 -4.77 -0.15 -0.26
C GLN A 127 -4.76 -0.32 -1.79
N ASN A 128 -4.75 -1.55 -2.28
CA ASN A 128 -4.73 -1.85 -3.71
C ASN A 128 -5.99 -1.33 -4.41
N LEU A 129 -7.16 -1.56 -3.79
CA LEU A 129 -8.45 -1.12 -4.34
C LEU A 129 -8.61 0.41 -4.26
N ILE A 130 -8.11 1.07 -3.22
CA ILE A 130 -8.08 2.53 -3.17
C ILE A 130 -7.28 3.06 -4.36
N MET A 131 -6.03 2.61 -4.55
CA MET A 131 -5.19 3.05 -5.66
C MET A 131 -5.85 2.80 -7.02
N ALA A 132 -6.45 1.62 -7.22
CA ALA A 132 -7.15 1.30 -8.46
C ALA A 132 -8.36 2.21 -8.71
N SER A 133 -9.11 2.55 -7.65
CA SER A 133 -10.34 3.33 -7.74
C SER A 133 -10.11 4.81 -7.99
N THR A 134 -8.92 5.36 -7.66
CA THR A 134 -8.63 6.79 -7.87
C THR A 134 -8.70 7.23 -9.33
N LEU A 135 -8.50 6.32 -10.29
CA LEU A 135 -8.60 6.57 -11.72
C LEU A 135 -9.75 5.78 -12.39
N ALA A 136 -10.62 5.13 -11.61
CA ALA A 136 -11.78 4.43 -12.14
C ALA A 136 -12.87 5.45 -12.54
N LYS A 137 -13.64 5.16 -13.58
CA LYS A 137 -14.73 6.03 -14.03
C LYS A 137 -15.90 5.99 -13.05
N GLY A 138 -16.25 7.14 -12.46
CA GLY A 138 -17.36 7.27 -11.52
C GLY A 138 -16.97 6.90 -10.08
N GLU A 139 -17.99 6.69 -9.25
CA GLU A 139 -17.85 6.50 -7.81
C GLU A 139 -17.58 5.05 -7.43
N THR A 140 -16.62 4.82 -6.54
CA THR A 140 -16.38 3.52 -5.90
C THR A 140 -16.68 3.62 -4.41
N LYS A 141 -17.44 2.65 -3.88
CA LYS A 141 -17.63 2.48 -2.44
C LYS A 141 -17.01 1.17 -1.98
N ILE A 142 -15.99 1.24 -1.12
CA ILE A 142 -15.40 0.07 -0.48
C ILE A 142 -15.97 -0.04 0.93
N SER A 143 -16.70 -1.11 1.22
CA SER A 143 -17.29 -1.39 2.54
C SER A 143 -16.51 -2.48 3.27
N ASN A 144 -16.51 -2.41 4.62
CA ASN A 144 -15.70 -3.24 5.50
C ASN A 144 -14.19 -3.14 5.21
N ALA A 145 -13.75 -1.94 4.83
CA ALA A 145 -12.35 -1.62 4.57
C ALA A 145 -11.52 -1.66 5.85
N SER A 146 -10.22 -1.92 5.71
CA SER A 146 -9.24 -1.67 6.75
C SER A 146 -9.03 -0.16 6.92
N ILE A 147 -8.95 0.29 8.18
CA ILE A 147 -8.79 1.71 8.53
C ILE A 147 -7.56 1.88 9.44
N GLU A 148 -6.59 1.01 9.29
CA GLU A 148 -5.32 1.11 10.01
C GLU A 148 -4.56 2.38 9.59
N PRO A 149 -3.70 2.93 10.47
CA PRO A 149 -2.99 4.19 10.22
C PRO A 149 -2.27 4.26 8.87
N GLU A 150 -1.65 3.17 8.42
CA GLU A 150 -0.98 3.08 7.12
C GLU A 150 -1.93 3.14 5.91
N VAL A 151 -3.21 2.84 6.09
CA VAL A 151 -4.24 3.04 5.05
C VAL A 151 -4.65 4.51 5.00
N LEU A 152 -4.78 5.14 6.17
CA LEU A 152 -5.10 6.56 6.26
C LEU A 152 -3.96 7.43 5.72
N ASP A 153 -2.72 7.05 5.98
CA ASP A 153 -1.52 7.71 5.43
C ASP A 153 -1.47 7.63 3.89
N LEU A 154 -1.81 6.47 3.30
CA LEU A 154 -1.96 6.33 1.85
C LEU A 154 -3.07 7.26 1.32
N ILE A 155 -4.22 7.31 1.99
CA ILE A 155 -5.34 8.19 1.57
C ILE A 155 -4.90 9.66 1.62
N ASP A 156 -4.19 10.08 2.66
CA ASP A 156 -3.66 11.45 2.76
C ASP A 156 -2.69 11.77 1.61
N CYS A 157 -1.80 10.83 1.29
CA CYS A 157 -0.92 10.96 0.13
C CYS A 157 -1.70 11.11 -1.18
N LEU A 158 -2.70 10.26 -1.42
CA LEU A 158 -3.52 10.30 -2.63
C LEU A 158 -4.36 11.58 -2.73
N LYS A 159 -4.90 12.08 -1.61
CA LYS A 159 -5.57 13.39 -1.57
C LYS A 159 -4.64 14.54 -1.94
N LYS A 160 -3.40 14.52 -1.48
CA LYS A 160 -2.37 15.48 -1.90
C LYS A 160 -2.04 15.36 -3.39
N MET A 161 -2.25 14.21 -4.00
CA MET A 161 -2.12 13.99 -5.44
C MET A 161 -3.38 14.39 -6.22
N GLY A 162 -4.44 14.85 -5.56
CA GLY A 162 -5.69 15.30 -6.19
C GLY A 162 -6.82 14.26 -6.19
N ALA A 163 -6.67 13.13 -5.50
CA ALA A 163 -7.75 12.16 -5.38
C ALA A 163 -8.88 12.68 -4.48
N ASN A 164 -10.12 12.40 -4.85
CA ASN A 164 -11.31 12.69 -4.06
C ASN A 164 -11.74 11.43 -3.29
N ILE A 165 -11.45 11.41 -1.98
CA ILE A 165 -11.67 10.24 -1.12
C ILE A 165 -12.32 10.68 0.18
N GLU A 166 -13.42 10.06 0.56
CA GLU A 166 -14.10 10.27 1.83
C GLU A 166 -14.12 8.98 2.64
N ILE A 167 -14.09 9.11 3.97
CA ILE A 167 -14.09 7.98 4.90
C ILE A 167 -15.27 8.15 5.86
N ASP A 168 -16.12 7.13 5.93
CA ASP A 168 -17.16 7.00 6.94
C ASP A 168 -17.01 5.65 7.65
N LYS A 169 -16.44 5.67 8.85
CA LYS A 169 -16.14 4.48 9.65
C LYS A 169 -15.28 3.49 8.84
N LYS A 170 -15.84 2.34 8.46
CA LYS A 170 -15.19 1.31 7.63
C LYS A 170 -15.62 1.35 6.16
N ASN A 171 -16.21 2.45 5.73
CA ASN A 171 -16.55 2.67 4.33
C ASN A 171 -15.62 3.74 3.76
N ILE A 172 -15.10 3.50 2.57
CA ILE A 172 -14.28 4.46 1.82
C ILE A 172 -15.02 4.74 0.53
N LEU A 173 -15.29 6.02 0.29
CA LEU A 173 -15.94 6.51 -0.91
C LEU A 173 -14.88 7.21 -1.76
N ILE A 174 -14.77 6.86 -3.02
CA ILE A 174 -13.76 7.38 -3.93
C ILE A 174 -14.46 7.82 -5.21
N ASP A 175 -14.31 9.09 -5.53
CA ASP A 175 -14.74 9.63 -6.82
C ASP A 175 -13.55 9.65 -7.76
N GLY A 176 -13.59 8.82 -8.79
CA GLY A 176 -12.47 8.61 -9.69
C GLY A 176 -12.13 9.85 -10.51
N GLN A 177 -10.86 10.13 -10.64
CA GLN A 177 -10.32 11.28 -11.35
C GLN A 177 -9.76 10.88 -12.71
N GLU A 178 -9.73 11.78 -13.67
CA GLU A 178 -9.08 11.52 -14.97
C GLU A 178 -7.56 11.42 -14.83
N THR A 179 -6.98 12.23 -13.95
CA THR A 179 -5.53 12.28 -13.71
C THR A 179 -5.25 12.63 -12.24
N LEU A 180 -4.11 12.20 -11.75
CA LEU A 180 -3.51 12.67 -10.50
C LEU A 180 -2.22 13.42 -10.79
N HIS A 181 -1.82 14.31 -9.89
CA HIS A 181 -0.58 15.08 -10.00
C HIS A 181 0.47 14.64 -8.97
N GLY A 182 1.70 15.13 -9.10
CA GLY A 182 2.76 14.87 -8.12
C GLY A 182 2.49 15.55 -6.79
N ALA A 183 2.96 14.95 -5.70
CA ALA A 183 2.82 15.49 -4.35
C ALA A 183 4.09 15.27 -3.52
N SER A 184 4.24 16.08 -2.48
CA SER A 184 5.21 15.86 -1.42
C SER A 184 4.48 15.28 -0.20
N HIS A 185 4.94 14.14 0.28
CA HIS A 185 4.33 13.44 1.41
C HIS A 185 5.40 12.89 2.35
N SER A 186 5.19 13.06 3.64
CA SER A 186 6.00 12.41 4.68
C SER A 186 5.27 11.17 5.13
N VAL A 187 5.84 10.02 4.82
CA VAL A 187 5.28 8.71 5.23
C VAL A 187 5.34 8.60 6.74
N MET A 188 4.27 8.12 7.35
CA MET A 188 4.23 7.86 8.79
C MET A 188 5.30 6.84 9.22
N PHE A 189 5.64 6.82 10.50
CA PHE A 189 6.53 5.79 11.06
C PHE A 189 5.88 4.39 10.99
N ASP A 190 6.72 3.36 10.92
CA ASP A 190 6.25 1.96 10.98
C ASP A 190 5.87 1.59 12.42
N ARG A 191 4.56 1.52 12.70
CA ARG A 191 4.04 1.18 14.02
C ARG A 191 4.39 -0.24 14.47
N ILE A 192 4.59 -1.16 13.52
CA ILE A 192 4.97 -2.55 13.82
C ILE A 192 6.43 -2.59 14.26
N GLU A 193 7.30 -1.88 13.55
CA GLU A 193 8.71 -1.74 13.91
C GLU A 193 8.85 -1.05 15.27
N ALA A 194 8.15 0.07 15.49
CA ALA A 194 8.17 0.79 16.76
C ALA A 194 7.70 -0.07 17.94
N ALA A 195 6.59 -0.79 17.79
CA ALA A 195 6.12 -1.73 18.81
C ALA A 195 7.12 -2.86 19.08
N THR A 196 7.76 -3.38 18.03
CA THR A 196 8.77 -4.43 18.15
C THR A 196 9.97 -3.95 18.97
N PHE A 197 10.46 -2.74 18.72
CA PHE A 197 11.56 -2.17 19.52
C PHE A 197 11.15 -1.85 20.95
N ALA A 198 9.91 -1.38 21.18
CA ALA A 198 9.39 -1.19 22.52
C ALA A 198 9.36 -2.51 23.31
N ILE A 199 8.87 -3.59 22.70
CA ILE A 199 8.88 -4.93 23.31
C ILE A 199 10.32 -5.40 23.57
N ALA A 200 11.24 -5.18 22.62
CA ALA A 200 12.66 -5.54 22.78
C ALA A 200 13.30 -4.84 23.98
N ALA A 201 13.02 -3.53 24.17
CA ALA A 201 13.49 -2.81 25.35
C ALA A 201 12.94 -3.41 26.64
N CYS A 202 11.65 -3.78 26.67
CA CYS A 202 11.03 -4.41 27.83
C CYS A 202 11.68 -5.75 28.20
N ILE A 203 11.81 -6.69 27.25
CA ILE A 203 12.35 -8.02 27.53
C ILE A 203 13.83 -8.00 27.92
N THR A 204 14.58 -7.00 27.46
CA THR A 204 15.99 -6.82 27.82
C THR A 204 16.20 -5.94 29.05
N ARG A 205 15.13 -5.42 29.67
CA ARG A 205 15.18 -4.41 30.74
C ARG A 205 16.02 -3.20 30.33
N GLY A 206 16.00 -2.86 29.07
CA GLY A 206 16.74 -1.75 28.50
C GLY A 206 15.97 -0.43 28.61
N ASN A 207 16.65 0.64 28.20
CA ASN A 207 16.05 1.97 28.05
C ASN A 207 16.16 2.39 26.60
N LEU A 208 15.05 2.76 25.96
CA LEU A 208 14.99 3.10 24.57
C LEU A 208 14.09 4.32 24.32
N ILE A 209 14.57 5.23 23.49
CA ILE A 209 13.79 6.37 23.02
C ILE A 209 13.48 6.15 21.54
N LEU A 210 12.19 6.05 21.20
CA LEU A 210 11.70 5.96 19.84
C LEU A 210 11.33 7.37 19.35
N GLN A 211 12.21 7.96 18.54
CA GLN A 211 12.01 9.33 18.03
C GLN A 211 11.06 9.33 16.83
N GLY A 212 10.18 10.35 16.76
CA GLY A 212 9.25 10.53 15.64
C GLY A 212 8.07 9.57 15.64
N CYS A 213 7.85 8.84 16.73
CA CYS A 213 6.70 7.97 16.89
C CYS A 213 5.59 8.66 17.68
N ASP A 214 4.36 8.64 17.17
CA ASP A 214 3.18 9.09 17.87
C ASP A 214 2.69 7.98 18.82
N PRO A 215 2.71 8.19 20.16
CA PRO A 215 2.30 7.18 21.11
C PRO A 215 0.82 6.78 20.99
N SER A 216 -0.05 7.65 20.45
CA SER A 216 -1.48 7.35 20.25
C SER A 216 -1.71 6.18 19.30
N ILE A 217 -0.84 6.04 18.28
CA ILE A 217 -0.88 4.94 17.32
C ILE A 217 -0.42 3.62 17.96
N LEU A 218 0.36 3.70 19.05
CA LEU A 218 0.90 2.56 19.79
C LEU A 218 0.12 2.28 21.08
N GLU A 219 -1.04 2.91 21.30
CA GLU A 219 -1.77 2.86 22.57
C GLU A 219 -2.03 1.41 23.05
N LEU A 220 -2.50 0.55 22.17
CA LEU A 220 -2.83 -0.83 22.54
C LEU A 220 -1.59 -1.64 22.98
N PRO A 221 -0.50 -1.74 22.21
CA PRO A 221 0.71 -2.44 22.65
C PRO A 221 1.33 -1.80 23.89
N LEU A 222 1.35 -0.48 24.01
CA LEU A 222 1.87 0.21 25.19
C LEU A 222 1.00 -0.06 26.44
N TYR A 223 -0.31 -0.11 26.29
CA TYR A 223 -1.22 -0.49 27.36
C TYR A 223 -0.92 -1.91 27.86
N GLN A 224 -0.73 -2.87 26.96
CA GLN A 224 -0.39 -4.24 27.34
C GLN A 224 0.96 -4.33 28.06
N LEU A 225 1.97 -3.61 27.59
CA LEU A 225 3.28 -3.56 28.23
C LEU A 225 3.20 -2.96 29.66
N ARG A 226 2.41 -1.91 29.85
CA ARG A 226 2.17 -1.34 31.19
C ARG A 226 1.46 -2.32 32.14
N ASN A 227 0.48 -3.08 31.63
CA ASN A 227 -0.25 -4.07 32.44
C ASN A 227 0.64 -5.20 32.97
N ILE A 228 1.70 -5.55 32.26
CA ILE A 228 2.69 -6.55 32.69
C ILE A 228 3.86 -5.94 33.47
N GLY A 229 3.80 -4.65 33.83
CA GLY A 229 4.71 -4.00 34.77
C GLY A 229 5.85 -3.16 34.17
N PHE A 230 5.82 -2.87 32.86
CA PHE A 230 6.79 -1.94 32.24
C PHE A 230 6.27 -0.50 32.27
N GLN A 231 7.20 0.46 32.45
CA GLN A 231 6.90 1.90 32.50
C GLN A 231 7.43 2.60 31.26
#